data_afd53e81c7d6bf7bb6710a0a5a808240
#
_entry.id   afd53e81c7d6bf7bb6710a0a5a808240
#
_cell.length_a   1.000
_cell.length_b   1.000
_cell.length_c   1.000
_cell.angle_alpha   90.00
_cell.angle_beta   90.00
_cell.angle_gamma   90.00
#
_symmetry.space_group_name_H-M   'P 1'
#
loop_
_entity.id
_entity.type
_entity.pdbx_description
1 polymer ?
#
loop_
_entity_poly.entity_id
_entity_poly.type
_entity_poly.pdbx_seq_one_letter_code
_entity_poly.pdbx_strand_id
1 'polypeptide(L)'
;MALLSNIFFTVCLLPVILIYAQAPASGGVTISKTCFGCICEAASGCNVTLGCDGSVCGAFRITWGYWADGGKPKLENSDQDKDAYSRCVNDPYCAARAVQGYMDKFAQDCNGDGNINCDDFLRIHRLGGYGCSAPLEAKYENTYKLCMKTFETV
;
A
#
# COMPACT_ATOMS: atom_id res chain seq x y z
N MET A 1 11.85 -79.15 -24.91
CA MET A 1 12.85 -78.21 -24.31
C MET A 1 12.32 -76.82 -24.47
N ALA A 2 11.75 -76.24 -23.40
CA ALA A 2 11.16 -74.92 -23.39
C ALA A 2 12.15 -73.97 -22.79
N LEU A 3 12.59 -72.96 -23.55
CA LEU A 3 13.43 -71.86 -23.09
C LEU A 3 12.52 -70.73 -22.57
N LEU A 4 12.50 -70.55 -21.25
CA LEU A 4 11.85 -69.46 -20.57
C LEU A 4 12.73 -68.21 -20.72
N SER A 5 12.25 -67.23 -21.48
CA SER A 5 12.88 -65.88 -21.58
C SER A 5 12.33 -65.05 -20.48
N ASN A 6 13.18 -64.70 -19.47
CA ASN A 6 12.90 -63.76 -18.42
C ASN A 6 13.06 -62.33 -18.95
N ILE A 7 11.92 -61.67 -19.15
CA ILE A 7 11.91 -60.23 -19.45
C ILE A 7 11.95 -59.49 -18.10
N PHE A 8 13.12 -58.93 -17.75
CA PHE A 8 13.25 -58.02 -16.63
C PHE A 8 12.63 -56.67 -17.03
N PHE A 9 11.44 -56.38 -16.47
CA PHE A 9 10.90 -55.01 -16.51
C PHE A 9 11.67 -54.14 -15.51
N THR A 10 12.61 -53.35 -16.01
CA THR A 10 13.25 -52.31 -15.23
C THR A 10 12.27 -51.15 -15.10
N VAL A 11 11.57 -51.08 -13.98
CA VAL A 11 10.73 -49.92 -13.63
C VAL A 11 11.67 -48.77 -13.29
N CYS A 12 11.80 -47.84 -14.21
CA CYS A 12 12.53 -46.59 -14.01
C CYS A 12 11.68 -45.67 -13.14
N LEU A 13 11.94 -45.68 -11.82
CA LEU A 13 11.36 -44.74 -10.88
C LEU A 13 12.04 -43.37 -11.07
N LEU A 14 11.48 -42.53 -11.94
CA LEU A 14 11.86 -41.15 -12.02
C LEU A 14 11.32 -40.43 -10.78
N PRO A 15 12.16 -39.73 -10.00
CA PRO A 15 11.67 -38.90 -8.90
C PRO A 15 10.86 -37.74 -9.51
N VAL A 16 9.55 -37.73 -9.23
CA VAL A 16 8.71 -36.56 -9.49
C VAL A 16 9.18 -35.45 -8.54
N ILE A 17 10.05 -34.58 -9.02
CA ILE A 17 10.39 -33.36 -8.30
C ILE A 17 9.16 -32.47 -8.36
N LEU A 18 8.37 -32.48 -7.28
CA LEU A 18 7.31 -31.49 -7.05
C LEU A 18 8.00 -30.13 -6.88
N ILE A 19 8.10 -29.40 -7.99
CA ILE A 19 8.44 -27.99 -7.96
C ILE A 19 7.24 -27.30 -7.33
N TYR A 20 7.29 -27.07 -6.01
CA TYR A 20 6.39 -26.13 -5.36
C TYR A 20 6.73 -24.76 -5.93
N ALA A 21 5.95 -24.31 -6.90
CA ALA A 21 5.93 -22.92 -7.30
C ALA A 21 5.49 -22.12 -6.06
N GLN A 22 6.46 -21.58 -5.34
CA GLN A 22 6.17 -20.56 -4.32
C GLN A 22 5.54 -19.41 -5.10
N ALA A 23 4.24 -19.18 -4.85
CA ALA A 23 3.61 -17.95 -5.30
C ALA A 23 4.50 -16.80 -4.82
N PRO A 24 4.84 -15.82 -5.67
CA PRO A 24 5.58 -14.66 -5.21
C PRO A 24 4.78 -14.10 -4.04
N ALA A 25 5.40 -14.03 -2.86
CA ALA A 25 4.88 -13.25 -1.77
C ALA A 25 4.59 -11.88 -2.40
N SER A 26 3.34 -11.43 -2.36
CA SER A 26 2.98 -10.08 -2.77
C SER A 26 3.74 -9.16 -1.80
N GLY A 27 4.96 -8.79 -2.17
CA GLY A 27 5.81 -7.91 -1.41
C GLY A 27 5.22 -6.52 -1.49
N GLY A 28 4.17 -6.26 -0.70
CA GLY A 28 3.65 -4.93 -0.49
C GLY A 28 4.76 -4.05 0.07
N VAL A 29 4.74 -2.77 -0.29
CA VAL A 29 5.69 -1.80 0.27
C VAL A 29 5.43 -1.62 1.77
N THR A 30 6.49 -1.44 2.56
CA THR A 30 6.35 -1.17 3.99
C THR A 30 6.49 0.33 4.24
N ILE A 31 5.43 0.96 4.72
CA ILE A 31 5.44 2.37 5.10
C ILE A 31 5.75 2.45 6.60
N SER A 32 6.78 3.20 6.98
CA SER A 32 7.12 3.41 8.39
C SER A 32 6.05 4.26 9.10
N LYS A 33 5.94 4.11 10.43
CA LYS A 33 5.03 4.94 11.24
C LYS A 33 5.34 6.44 11.12
N THR A 34 6.62 6.79 11.04
CA THR A 34 7.07 8.17 10.81
C THR A 34 6.58 8.69 9.48
N CYS A 35 6.71 7.89 8.41
CA CYS A 35 6.23 8.27 7.09
C CYS A 35 4.70 8.50 7.09
N PHE A 36 3.92 7.59 7.67
CA PHE A 36 2.47 7.80 7.84
C PHE A 36 2.15 9.09 8.58
N GLY A 37 2.84 9.34 9.71
CA GLY A 37 2.65 10.55 10.51
C GLY A 37 2.96 11.81 9.71
N CYS A 38 4.06 11.83 8.96
CA CYS A 38 4.46 13.02 8.20
C CYS A 38 3.60 13.26 6.95
N ILE A 39 3.08 12.22 6.30
CA ILE A 39 2.06 12.37 5.25
C ILE A 39 0.77 12.96 5.84
N CYS A 40 0.32 12.44 6.98
CA CYS A 40 -0.85 12.93 7.69
C CYS A 40 -0.69 14.40 8.11
N GLU A 41 0.48 14.76 8.65
CA GLU A 41 0.81 16.13 9.05
C GLU A 41 0.76 17.09 7.84
N ALA A 42 1.36 16.70 6.72
CA ALA A 42 1.31 17.48 5.49
C ALA A 42 -0.12 17.62 4.95
N ALA A 43 -0.94 16.59 5.05
CA ALA A 43 -2.30 16.59 4.52
C ALA A 43 -3.26 17.49 5.31
N SER A 44 -3.13 17.55 6.63
CA SER A 44 -4.13 18.24 7.48
C SER A 44 -3.64 18.67 8.86
N GLY A 45 -2.32 18.55 9.17
CA GLY A 45 -1.83 18.64 10.55
C GLY A 45 -2.32 17.46 11.40
N CYS A 46 -2.54 16.31 10.80
CA CYS A 46 -3.12 15.13 11.44
C CYS A 46 -4.42 15.39 12.23
N ASN A 47 -5.25 16.31 11.78
CA ASN A 47 -6.47 16.68 12.47
C ASN A 47 -7.55 15.61 12.29
N VAL A 48 -7.72 14.78 13.31
CA VAL A 48 -8.70 13.65 13.32
C VAL A 48 -10.15 14.12 13.50
N THR A 49 -10.39 15.42 13.76
CA THR A 49 -11.75 15.95 13.95
C THR A 49 -12.34 16.58 12.70
N LEU A 50 -11.61 16.59 11.57
CA LEU A 50 -12.04 17.26 10.34
C LEU A 50 -13.33 16.72 9.75
N GLY A 51 -13.62 15.43 9.95
CA GLY A 51 -14.76 14.80 9.28
C GLY A 51 -14.60 14.79 7.75
N CYS A 52 -15.72 14.95 7.04
CA CYS A 52 -15.74 15.07 5.59
C CYS A 52 -15.98 16.51 5.15
N ASP A 53 -15.21 16.96 4.16
CA ASP A 53 -15.37 18.24 3.48
C ASP A 53 -15.54 17.95 1.97
N GLY A 54 -16.78 18.03 1.51
CA GLY A 54 -17.13 17.58 0.16
C GLY A 54 -16.83 16.10 -0.06
N SER A 55 -15.98 15.81 -1.04
CA SER A 55 -15.59 14.45 -1.41
C SER A 55 -14.35 13.92 -0.68
N VAL A 56 -13.78 14.68 0.24
CA VAL A 56 -12.52 14.38 0.93
C VAL A 56 -12.76 14.25 2.42
N CYS A 57 -12.31 13.16 3.04
CA CYS A 57 -12.58 12.86 4.44
C CYS A 57 -11.32 12.54 5.24
N GLY A 58 -11.41 12.81 6.54
CA GLY A 58 -10.45 12.40 7.56
C GLY A 58 -9.11 13.11 7.53
N ALA A 59 -8.24 12.75 8.46
CA ALA A 59 -6.94 13.36 8.66
C ALA A 59 -5.99 13.19 7.47
N PHE A 60 -6.10 12.07 6.74
CA PHE A 60 -5.33 11.82 5.53
C PHE A 60 -5.93 12.45 4.27
N ARG A 61 -7.09 13.12 4.37
CA ARG A 61 -7.77 13.76 3.23
C ARG A 61 -8.05 12.80 2.06
N ILE A 62 -8.60 11.65 2.38
CA ILE A 62 -8.86 10.55 1.44
C ILE A 62 -10.16 10.78 0.69
N THR A 63 -10.16 10.54 -0.63
CA THR A 63 -11.38 10.47 -1.46
C THR A 63 -11.94 9.05 -1.50
N TRP A 64 -13.20 8.91 -1.94
CA TRP A 64 -13.79 7.58 -2.13
C TRP A 64 -12.99 6.72 -3.14
N GLY A 65 -12.53 7.32 -4.25
CA GLY A 65 -11.73 6.62 -5.25
C GLY A 65 -10.40 6.10 -4.69
N TYR A 66 -9.71 6.94 -3.92
CA TYR A 66 -8.49 6.54 -3.22
C TYR A 66 -8.72 5.35 -2.27
N TRP A 67 -9.76 5.43 -1.42
CA TRP A 67 -10.13 4.35 -0.51
C TRP A 67 -10.50 3.07 -1.26
N ALA A 68 -11.23 3.19 -2.39
CA ALA A 68 -11.59 2.05 -3.22
C ALA A 68 -10.37 1.37 -3.84
N ASP A 69 -9.43 2.15 -4.34
CA ASP A 69 -8.15 1.67 -4.88
C ASP A 69 -7.25 1.07 -3.79
N GLY A 70 -7.34 1.58 -2.57
CA GLY A 70 -6.66 1.06 -1.38
C GLY A 70 -7.28 -0.23 -0.79
N GLY A 71 -8.19 -0.89 -1.53
CA GLY A 71 -8.75 -2.19 -1.15
C GLY A 71 -10.01 -2.11 -0.28
N LYS A 72 -10.63 -0.95 -0.14
CA LYS A 72 -11.87 -0.73 0.62
C LYS A 72 -11.82 -1.27 2.06
N PRO A 73 -10.81 -0.95 2.85
CA PRO A 73 -10.77 -1.41 4.24
C PRO A 73 -11.97 -0.89 5.02
N LYS A 74 -12.49 -1.71 5.93
CA LYS A 74 -13.68 -1.40 6.73
C LYS A 74 -13.36 -1.51 8.22
N LEU A 75 -14.09 -0.79 9.06
CA LEU A 75 -14.06 -0.98 10.52
C LEU A 75 -14.75 -2.28 10.89
N GLU A 76 -15.90 -2.55 10.29
CA GLU A 76 -16.68 -3.77 10.48
C GLU A 76 -16.97 -4.42 9.13
N ASN A 77 -16.93 -5.76 9.08
CA ASN A 77 -17.15 -6.51 7.84
C ASN A 77 -18.60 -6.37 7.31
N SER A 78 -19.55 -6.00 8.18
CA SER A 78 -20.96 -5.77 7.86
C SER A 78 -21.23 -4.41 7.22
N ASP A 79 -20.27 -3.47 7.23
CA ASP A 79 -20.45 -2.14 6.66
C ASP A 79 -20.76 -2.19 5.16
N GLN A 80 -21.80 -1.48 4.74
CA GLN A 80 -22.04 -1.23 3.32
C GLN A 80 -21.04 -0.17 2.80
N ASP A 81 -20.64 -0.28 1.54
CA ASP A 81 -19.55 0.56 0.98
C ASP A 81 -19.78 2.06 1.14
N LYS A 82 -21.00 2.56 1.02
CA LYS A 82 -21.27 4.00 1.14
C LYS A 82 -21.00 4.56 2.54
N ASP A 83 -21.28 3.76 3.59
CA ASP A 83 -21.08 4.17 4.98
C ASP A 83 -19.69 3.73 5.47
N ALA A 84 -19.17 2.60 4.93
CA ALA A 84 -17.85 2.07 5.24
C ALA A 84 -16.72 3.05 4.89
N TYR A 85 -16.82 3.74 3.75
CA TYR A 85 -15.85 4.75 3.36
C TYR A 85 -15.70 5.84 4.41
N SER A 86 -16.76 6.57 4.70
CA SER A 86 -16.69 7.72 5.62
C SER A 86 -16.31 7.30 7.04
N ARG A 87 -16.78 6.14 7.51
CA ARG A 87 -16.42 5.59 8.83
C ARG A 87 -14.93 5.21 8.87
N CYS A 88 -14.44 4.52 7.84
CA CYS A 88 -13.05 4.10 7.78
C CYS A 88 -12.08 5.27 7.70
N VAL A 89 -12.29 6.22 6.77
CA VAL A 89 -11.31 7.28 6.53
C VAL A 89 -11.29 8.37 7.60
N ASN A 90 -12.31 8.40 8.47
CA ASN A 90 -12.33 9.24 9.68
C ASN A 90 -11.75 8.54 10.91
N ASP A 91 -11.53 7.22 10.86
CA ASP A 91 -10.75 6.48 11.85
C ASP A 91 -9.27 6.42 11.43
N PRO A 92 -8.33 6.89 12.25
CA PRO A 92 -6.93 7.02 11.83
C PRO A 92 -6.27 5.68 11.49
N TYR A 93 -6.66 4.59 12.15
CA TYR A 93 -6.08 3.26 11.89
C TYR A 93 -6.66 2.63 10.62
N CYS A 94 -7.95 2.79 10.38
CA CYS A 94 -8.59 2.34 9.15
C CYS A 94 -8.11 3.16 7.95
N ALA A 95 -7.98 4.48 8.11
CA ALA A 95 -7.43 5.37 7.10
C ALA A 95 -5.99 4.96 6.72
N ALA A 96 -5.15 4.65 7.72
CA ALA A 96 -3.79 4.17 7.45
C ALA A 96 -3.78 2.85 6.65
N ARG A 97 -4.74 1.93 6.87
CA ARG A 97 -4.89 0.73 6.03
C ARG A 97 -5.27 1.08 4.59
N ALA A 98 -6.12 2.08 4.37
CA ALA A 98 -6.46 2.56 3.04
C ALA A 98 -5.22 3.17 2.33
N VAL A 99 -4.41 3.95 3.07
CA VAL A 99 -3.16 4.52 2.55
C VAL A 99 -2.17 3.41 2.21
N GLN A 100 -1.99 2.42 3.10
CA GLN A 100 -1.11 1.27 2.82
C GLN A 100 -1.54 0.53 1.56
N GLY A 101 -2.82 0.16 1.44
CA GLY A 101 -3.33 -0.55 0.27
C GLY A 101 -3.22 0.25 -1.02
N TYR A 102 -3.36 1.59 -0.95
CA TYR A 102 -3.14 2.46 -2.10
C TYR A 102 -1.67 2.47 -2.53
N MET A 103 -0.74 2.54 -1.57
CA MET A 103 0.70 2.48 -1.86
C MET A 103 1.12 1.10 -2.39
N ASP A 104 0.56 0.01 -1.86
CA ASP A 104 0.81 -1.34 -2.40
C ASP A 104 0.43 -1.45 -3.88
N LYS A 105 -0.60 -0.72 -4.31
CA LYS A 105 -1.07 -0.69 -5.71
C LYS A 105 -0.25 0.23 -6.60
N PHE A 106 0.21 1.38 -6.10
CA PHE A 106 0.75 2.46 -6.91
C PHE A 106 2.21 2.83 -6.62
N ALA A 107 2.91 2.06 -5.75
CA ALA A 107 4.29 2.34 -5.42
C ALA A 107 5.18 2.40 -6.66
N GLN A 108 5.86 3.51 -6.84
CA GLN A 108 6.79 3.77 -7.92
C GLN A 108 7.75 4.90 -7.54
N ASP A 109 8.87 4.97 -8.22
CA ASP A 109 9.83 6.09 -8.11
C ASP A 109 9.25 7.31 -8.82
N CYS A 110 8.72 8.25 -8.05
CA CYS A 110 8.04 9.46 -8.54
C CYS A 110 9.00 10.64 -8.70
N ASN A 111 10.12 10.65 -7.97
CA ASN A 111 11.10 11.72 -7.97
C ASN A 111 12.31 11.41 -8.87
N GLY A 112 12.47 10.15 -9.34
CA GLY A 112 13.52 9.72 -10.24
C GLY A 112 14.88 9.50 -9.55
N ASP A 113 14.89 9.25 -8.24
CA ASP A 113 16.12 9.03 -7.47
C ASP A 113 16.61 7.57 -7.45
N GLY A 114 15.84 6.67 -8.05
CA GLY A 114 16.14 5.24 -8.14
C GLY A 114 15.70 4.42 -6.92
N ASN A 115 15.02 5.03 -5.94
CA ASN A 115 14.53 4.36 -4.74
C ASN A 115 13.04 4.64 -4.57
N ILE A 116 12.29 3.65 -4.08
CA ILE A 116 10.90 3.85 -3.69
C ILE A 116 10.86 4.02 -2.17
N ASN A 117 10.54 5.22 -1.70
CA ASN A 117 10.61 5.59 -0.29
C ASN A 117 9.49 6.56 0.12
N CYS A 118 9.59 7.17 1.31
CA CYS A 118 8.54 8.04 1.82
C CYS A 118 8.32 9.31 0.99
N ASP A 119 9.34 9.81 0.29
CA ASP A 119 9.20 10.97 -0.60
C ASP A 119 8.27 10.65 -1.78
N ASP A 120 8.33 9.41 -2.30
CA ASP A 120 7.43 8.94 -3.34
C ASP A 120 6.02 8.71 -2.80
N PHE A 121 5.89 8.12 -1.62
CA PHE A 121 4.58 7.90 -0.99
C PHE A 121 3.87 9.23 -0.70
N LEU A 122 4.59 10.27 -0.29
CA LEU A 122 4.05 11.62 -0.16
C LEU A 122 3.47 12.13 -1.48
N ARG A 123 4.22 11.96 -2.59
CA ARG A 123 3.82 12.37 -3.94
C ARG A 123 2.62 11.59 -4.43
N ILE A 124 2.66 10.27 -4.30
CA ILE A 124 1.56 9.37 -4.66
C ILE A 124 0.30 9.73 -3.87
N HIS A 125 0.44 10.02 -2.57
CA HIS A 125 -0.69 10.41 -1.72
C HIS A 125 -1.37 11.70 -2.19
N ARG A 126 -0.59 12.72 -2.56
CA ARG A 126 -1.11 14.03 -2.94
C ARG A 126 -1.60 14.11 -4.39
N LEU A 127 -0.86 13.48 -5.30
CA LEU A 127 -1.02 13.66 -6.75
C LEU A 127 -1.66 12.43 -7.42
N GLY A 128 -1.82 11.35 -6.66
CA GLY A 128 -2.29 10.06 -7.18
C GLY A 128 -1.19 9.26 -7.89
N GLY A 129 -1.43 7.95 -8.04
CA GLY A 129 -0.45 7.02 -8.60
C GLY A 129 0.00 7.33 -10.03
N TYR A 130 -0.83 7.99 -10.83
CA TYR A 130 -0.50 8.32 -12.22
C TYR A 130 0.11 9.72 -12.40
N GLY A 131 -0.05 10.60 -11.41
CA GLY A 131 0.40 12.00 -11.48
C GLY A 131 1.59 12.34 -10.59
N CYS A 132 2.18 11.36 -9.91
CA CYS A 132 3.09 11.58 -8.79
C CYS A 132 4.44 12.25 -9.16
N SER A 133 4.82 12.27 -10.42
CA SER A 133 6.02 12.98 -10.89
C SER A 133 5.85 14.50 -11.02
N ALA A 134 4.60 14.99 -10.96
CA ALA A 134 4.34 16.44 -11.01
C ALA A 134 4.87 17.14 -9.75
N PRO A 135 5.12 18.47 -9.81
CA PRO A 135 5.59 19.23 -8.64
C PRO A 135 4.52 19.25 -7.54
N LEU A 136 4.97 19.12 -6.29
CA LEU A 136 4.12 19.30 -5.11
C LEU A 136 3.88 20.78 -4.83
N GLU A 137 2.77 21.06 -4.17
CA GLU A 137 2.52 22.35 -3.56
C GLU A 137 3.56 22.63 -2.47
N ALA A 138 4.21 23.79 -2.50
CA ALA A 138 5.33 24.11 -1.62
C ALA A 138 4.98 24.00 -0.11
N LYS A 139 3.77 24.42 0.29
CA LYS A 139 3.33 24.29 1.68
C LYS A 139 3.26 22.84 2.12
N TYR A 140 2.66 21.97 1.30
CA TYR A 140 2.51 20.54 1.58
C TYR A 140 3.89 19.86 1.69
N GLU A 141 4.77 20.10 0.72
CA GLU A 141 6.12 19.55 0.70
C GLU A 141 6.98 20.03 1.87
N ASN A 142 6.94 21.32 2.19
CA ASN A 142 7.71 21.89 3.30
C ASN A 142 7.24 21.37 4.66
N THR A 143 5.93 21.21 4.86
CA THR A 143 5.38 20.62 6.09
C THR A 143 5.89 19.20 6.29
N TYR A 144 5.86 18.38 5.23
CA TYR A 144 6.40 17.02 5.27
C TYR A 144 7.90 17.00 5.59
N LYS A 145 8.71 17.81 4.88
CA LYS A 145 10.16 17.86 5.09
C LYS A 145 10.51 18.27 6.52
N LEU A 146 9.78 19.23 7.09
CA LEU A 146 9.97 19.63 8.49
C LEU A 146 9.64 18.49 9.45
N CYS A 147 8.55 17.77 9.20
CA CYS A 147 8.16 16.61 9.99
C CYS A 147 9.25 15.53 9.95
N MET A 148 9.67 15.10 8.75
CA MET A 148 10.70 14.06 8.60
C MET A 148 11.99 14.44 9.31
N LYS A 149 12.48 15.66 9.13
CA LYS A 149 13.68 16.17 9.81
C LYS A 149 13.57 16.10 11.34
N THR A 150 12.40 16.36 11.88
CA THR A 150 12.18 16.30 13.34
C THR A 150 12.38 14.88 13.88
N PHE A 151 12.01 13.85 13.12
CA PHE A 151 12.17 12.46 13.53
C PHE A 151 13.55 11.84 13.21
N GLU A 152 14.32 12.43 12.29
CA GLU A 152 15.71 12.02 12.02
C GLU A 152 16.69 12.45 13.14
N THR A 153 16.31 13.44 13.93
CA THR A 153 17.15 14.02 14.99
C THR A 153 16.90 13.45 16.38
N VAL A 154 15.99 12.47 16.50
CA VAL A 154 15.65 11.78 17.74
C VAL A 154 16.18 10.34 17.73
#